data_d5b0a8002d82a46c17eb7cc6f064cb3e
#
_entry.id   d5b0a8002d82a46c17eb7cc6f064cb3e
#
_cell.length_a   1.000
_cell.length_b   1.000
_cell.length_c   1.000
_cell.angle_alpha   90.00
_cell.angle_beta   90.00
_cell.angle_gamma   90.00
#
_symmetry.space_group_name_H-M   'P 1'
#
loop_
_entity.id
_entity.type
_entity.pdbx_description
1 polymer ?
#
loop_
_entity_poly.entity_id
_entity_poly.type
_entity_poly.pdbx_seq_one_letter_code
_entity_poly.pdbx_strand_id
1 'polypeptide(L)'
;FGGGVVTDKAPLSEGFHIIAPWNDLYVYNVKQQEVFESKMQVLSSNGLDISLDISVLYQPKISDLGKLHQTKGLNYLQVVIIPSLRAVARSVVGQYTPEQLYSTKRDAIQNEIFDRLRGDVEQQFVQINSVLVRDVTLPSNIKAAIERKLTQEQEALEYVFRLEKARQEAEKLRIDAEGKANANRILNSSLTTNILRDKGIEATLKLAESPNSKVVVVGSGDDGLPLILGNQ
;
A
#
# COMPACT_ATOMS: atom_id res chain seq x y z
N PHE A 1 3.25 -21.69 -59.44
CA PHE A 1 3.01 -22.20 -58.12
C PHE A 1 3.41 -21.12 -57.12
N GLY A 2 2.47 -20.30 -56.68
CA GLY A 2 2.72 -19.26 -55.67
C GLY A 2 2.81 -19.90 -54.28
N GLY A 3 4.02 -20.15 -53.81
CA GLY A 3 4.27 -20.58 -52.43
C GLY A 3 4.40 -19.35 -51.55
N GLY A 4 3.63 -19.23 -50.51
CA GLY A 4 3.71 -18.16 -49.52
C GLY A 4 2.77 -18.42 -48.35
N VAL A 5 2.94 -17.68 -47.25
CA VAL A 5 2.05 -17.76 -46.10
C VAL A 5 0.67 -17.24 -46.52
N VAL A 6 -0.37 -17.99 -46.22
CA VAL A 6 -1.75 -17.59 -46.48
C VAL A 6 -2.16 -16.61 -45.38
N THR A 7 -2.22 -15.32 -45.68
CA THR A 7 -2.55 -14.25 -44.72
C THR A 7 -4.01 -13.81 -44.78
N ASP A 8 -4.69 -14.11 -45.91
CA ASP A 8 -6.05 -13.63 -46.21
C ASP A 8 -7.17 -14.51 -45.63
N LYS A 9 -6.79 -15.69 -45.14
CA LYS A 9 -7.74 -16.64 -44.52
C LYS A 9 -7.52 -16.66 -43.00
N ALA A 10 -8.62 -16.87 -42.30
CA ALA A 10 -8.55 -17.13 -40.86
C ALA A 10 -7.70 -18.39 -40.58
N PRO A 11 -6.96 -18.43 -39.50
CA PRO A 11 -6.24 -19.63 -39.07
C PRO A 11 -7.20 -20.82 -38.93
N LEU A 12 -6.67 -22.01 -39.17
CA LEU A 12 -7.45 -23.24 -38.97
C LEU A 12 -7.77 -23.38 -37.48
N SER A 13 -9.04 -23.62 -37.16
CA SER A 13 -9.46 -23.86 -35.78
C SER A 13 -9.08 -25.29 -35.33
N GLU A 14 -9.29 -25.59 -34.06
CA GLU A 14 -9.19 -26.96 -33.54
C GLU A 14 -10.14 -27.89 -34.31
N GLY A 15 -9.64 -29.06 -34.70
CA GLY A 15 -10.46 -30.05 -35.39
C GLY A 15 -9.69 -30.81 -36.51
N PHE A 16 -10.43 -31.58 -37.30
CA PHE A 16 -9.91 -32.32 -38.43
C PHE A 16 -9.91 -31.45 -39.68
N HIS A 17 -8.74 -31.28 -40.29
CA HIS A 17 -8.56 -30.51 -41.52
C HIS A 17 -7.80 -31.32 -42.56
N ILE A 18 -8.32 -31.37 -43.77
CA ILE A 18 -7.62 -32.00 -44.91
C ILE A 18 -6.72 -30.93 -45.55
N ILE A 19 -5.42 -31.20 -45.55
CA ILE A 19 -4.40 -30.29 -46.07
C ILE A 19 -3.72 -30.98 -47.26
N ALA A 20 -3.41 -30.21 -48.31
CA ALA A 20 -2.65 -30.73 -49.43
C ALA A 20 -1.23 -31.11 -48.99
N PRO A 21 -0.67 -32.25 -49.46
CA PRO A 21 0.60 -32.80 -48.98
C PRO A 21 1.83 -31.93 -49.23
N TRP A 22 1.72 -30.91 -50.04
CA TRP A 22 2.78 -29.93 -50.32
C TRP A 22 2.68 -28.63 -49.48
N ASN A 23 1.72 -28.57 -48.56
CA ASN A 23 1.58 -27.43 -47.68
C ASN A 23 2.22 -27.72 -46.30
N ASP A 24 3.00 -26.78 -45.81
CA ASP A 24 3.53 -26.81 -44.46
C ASP A 24 2.55 -26.24 -43.45
N LEU A 25 2.38 -26.90 -42.32
CA LEU A 25 1.53 -26.46 -41.21
C LEU A 25 2.36 -25.94 -40.07
N TYR A 26 2.10 -24.71 -39.65
CA TYR A 26 2.73 -24.10 -38.49
C TYR A 26 1.72 -23.95 -37.36
N VAL A 27 2.06 -24.48 -36.17
CA VAL A 27 1.20 -24.46 -35.00
C VAL A 27 1.62 -23.34 -34.08
N TYR A 28 0.66 -22.50 -33.70
CA TYR A 28 0.85 -21.42 -32.76
C TYR A 28 0.09 -21.68 -31.46
N ASN A 29 0.75 -21.44 -30.33
CA ASN A 29 0.07 -21.40 -29.03
C ASN A 29 -0.61 -20.03 -28.89
N VAL A 30 -1.92 -20.00 -28.95
CA VAL A 30 -2.74 -18.78 -28.87
C VAL A 30 -3.18 -18.46 -27.43
N LYS A 31 -2.89 -19.36 -26.49
CA LYS A 31 -3.16 -19.13 -25.07
C LYS A 31 -2.21 -18.06 -24.54
N GLN A 32 -2.61 -17.47 -23.41
CA GLN A 32 -1.74 -16.54 -22.68
C GLN A 32 -0.45 -17.25 -22.26
N GLN A 33 0.67 -16.63 -22.55
CA GLN A 33 2.01 -17.10 -22.23
C GLN A 33 2.72 -16.05 -21.38
N GLU A 34 3.71 -16.49 -20.62
CA GLU A 34 4.58 -15.63 -19.83
C GLU A 34 6.00 -15.66 -20.41
N VAL A 35 6.61 -14.48 -20.50
CA VAL A 35 8.06 -14.33 -20.65
C VAL A 35 8.61 -13.67 -19.40
N PHE A 36 9.66 -14.27 -18.86
CA PHE A 36 10.38 -13.77 -17.70
C PHE A 36 11.79 -13.34 -18.11
N GLU A 37 12.09 -12.06 -17.91
CA GLU A 37 13.44 -11.50 -18.05
C GLU A 37 14.01 -11.24 -16.66
N SER A 38 15.04 -11.99 -16.31
CA SER A 38 15.74 -11.87 -15.05
C SER A 38 17.01 -11.04 -15.18
N LYS A 39 17.37 -10.31 -14.13
CA LYS A 39 18.61 -9.54 -14.00
C LYS A 39 18.88 -8.58 -15.17
N MET A 40 17.83 -7.98 -15.69
CA MET A 40 17.99 -6.99 -16.73
C MET A 40 18.66 -5.75 -16.16
N GLN A 41 19.85 -5.41 -16.67
CA GLN A 41 20.61 -4.24 -16.24
C GLN A 41 19.99 -2.98 -16.86
N VAL A 42 19.63 -2.04 -16.03
CA VAL A 42 19.07 -0.73 -16.42
C VAL A 42 19.72 0.38 -15.59
N LEU A 43 19.88 1.55 -16.21
CA LEU A 43 20.38 2.74 -15.53
C LEU A 43 19.21 3.56 -15.02
N SER A 44 19.27 3.98 -13.75
CA SER A 44 18.34 4.97 -13.17
C SER A 44 18.64 6.38 -13.68
N SER A 45 17.75 7.33 -13.37
CA SER A 45 17.95 8.75 -13.70
C SER A 45 19.25 9.35 -13.13
N ASN A 46 19.77 8.78 -12.04
CA ASN A 46 21.01 9.19 -11.40
C ASN A 46 22.24 8.43 -11.93
N GLY A 47 22.10 7.62 -13.00
CA GLY A 47 23.20 6.86 -13.58
C GLY A 47 23.61 5.63 -12.75
N LEU A 48 22.75 5.14 -11.86
CA LEU A 48 23.03 3.96 -11.06
C LEU A 48 22.55 2.70 -11.77
N ASP A 49 23.40 1.67 -11.81
CA ASP A 49 23.04 0.35 -12.33
C ASP A 49 22.07 -0.37 -11.39
N ILE A 50 20.95 -0.78 -11.92
CA ILE A 50 19.88 -1.50 -11.23
C ILE A 50 19.60 -2.79 -11.99
N SER A 51 19.46 -3.91 -11.27
CA SER A 51 18.96 -5.15 -11.83
C SER A 51 17.46 -5.25 -11.63
N LEU A 52 16.75 -5.49 -12.72
CA LEU A 52 15.29 -5.54 -12.75
C LEU A 52 14.81 -6.90 -13.24
N ASP A 53 13.89 -7.50 -12.51
CA ASP A 53 13.20 -8.73 -12.90
C ASP A 53 11.77 -8.38 -13.35
N ILE A 54 11.47 -8.69 -14.62
CA ILE A 54 10.17 -8.38 -15.23
C ILE A 54 9.55 -9.62 -15.84
N SER A 55 8.25 -9.83 -15.60
CA SER A 55 7.41 -10.78 -16.32
C SER A 55 6.42 -10.05 -17.21
N VAL A 56 6.23 -10.55 -18.40
CA VAL A 56 5.21 -10.05 -19.34
C VAL A 56 4.28 -11.19 -19.72
N LEU A 57 2.99 -10.95 -19.53
CA LEU A 57 1.94 -11.85 -20.00
C LEU A 57 1.45 -11.37 -21.36
N TYR A 58 1.55 -12.23 -22.36
CA TYR A 58 1.22 -11.91 -23.73
C TYR A 58 0.49 -13.05 -24.42
N GLN A 59 -0.15 -12.74 -25.53
CA GLN A 59 -0.74 -13.71 -26.45
C GLN A 59 -0.71 -13.18 -27.89
N PRO A 60 -0.51 -14.03 -28.90
CA PRO A 60 -0.63 -13.62 -30.29
C PRO A 60 -2.09 -13.31 -30.63
N LYS A 61 -2.31 -12.32 -31.50
CA LYS A 61 -3.66 -12.02 -32.03
C LYS A 61 -4.07 -13.10 -33.02
N ILE A 62 -5.11 -13.84 -32.71
CA ILE A 62 -5.60 -14.97 -33.54
C ILE A 62 -5.94 -14.50 -34.94
N SER A 63 -6.59 -13.34 -35.10
CA SER A 63 -6.97 -12.76 -36.39
C SER A 63 -5.78 -12.48 -37.32
N ASP A 64 -4.61 -12.24 -36.77
CA ASP A 64 -3.43 -11.77 -37.51
C ASP A 64 -2.26 -12.76 -37.49
N LEU A 65 -2.50 -14.03 -37.12
CA LEU A 65 -1.46 -15.06 -37.05
C LEU A 65 -0.74 -15.26 -38.38
N GLY A 66 -1.44 -15.19 -39.49
CA GLY A 66 -0.83 -15.29 -40.83
C GLY A 66 0.17 -14.16 -41.10
N LYS A 67 -0.19 -12.92 -40.73
CA LYS A 67 0.70 -11.75 -40.84
C LYS A 67 1.87 -11.83 -39.87
N LEU A 68 1.63 -12.26 -38.64
CA LEU A 68 2.66 -12.50 -37.64
C LEU A 68 3.70 -13.51 -38.16
N HIS A 69 3.21 -14.64 -38.69
CA HIS A 69 4.10 -15.66 -39.26
C HIS A 69 4.90 -15.12 -40.45
N GLN A 70 4.24 -14.41 -41.38
CA GLN A 70 4.90 -13.86 -42.56
C GLN A 70 6.00 -12.88 -42.22
N THR A 71 5.78 -12.03 -41.21
CA THR A 71 6.68 -10.91 -40.87
C THR A 71 7.74 -11.27 -39.83
N LYS A 72 7.42 -12.12 -38.88
CA LYS A 72 8.26 -12.41 -37.69
C LYS A 72 8.60 -13.90 -37.51
N GLY A 73 7.78 -14.80 -38.10
CA GLY A 73 7.93 -16.25 -37.95
C GLY A 73 7.58 -16.74 -36.53
N LEU A 74 8.01 -17.96 -36.23
CA LEU A 74 7.77 -18.60 -34.93
C LEU A 74 8.55 -17.93 -33.77
N ASN A 75 9.64 -17.26 -34.09
CA ASN A 75 10.54 -16.63 -33.09
C ASN A 75 10.12 -15.20 -32.71
N TYR A 76 8.85 -14.83 -32.90
CA TYR A 76 8.35 -13.48 -32.59
C TYR A 76 8.64 -13.05 -31.14
N LEU A 77 8.73 -13.99 -30.20
CA LEU A 77 9.12 -13.71 -28.81
C LEU A 77 10.51 -13.05 -28.74
N GLN A 78 11.51 -13.65 -29.41
CA GLN A 78 12.91 -13.20 -29.39
C GLN A 78 13.14 -11.97 -30.26
N VAL A 79 12.36 -11.81 -31.33
CA VAL A 79 12.56 -10.77 -32.33
C VAL A 79 11.75 -9.50 -32.00
N VAL A 80 10.60 -9.65 -31.34
CA VAL A 80 9.67 -8.54 -31.04
C VAL A 80 9.58 -8.27 -29.55
N ILE A 81 9.08 -9.24 -28.78
CA ILE A 81 8.65 -8.97 -27.39
C ILE A 81 9.85 -8.63 -26.50
N ILE A 82 10.89 -9.45 -26.51
CA ILE A 82 12.06 -9.24 -25.63
C ILE A 82 12.81 -7.95 -25.96
N PRO A 83 13.11 -7.61 -27.23
CA PRO A 83 13.78 -6.35 -27.55
C PRO A 83 12.92 -5.13 -27.20
N SER A 84 11.61 -5.15 -27.49
CA SER A 84 10.70 -4.06 -27.13
C SER A 84 10.59 -3.89 -25.62
N LEU A 85 10.45 -4.99 -24.87
CA LEU A 85 10.46 -4.97 -23.41
C LEU A 85 11.72 -4.31 -22.86
N ARG A 86 12.89 -4.73 -23.34
CA ARG A 86 14.18 -4.18 -22.89
C ARG A 86 14.31 -2.68 -23.22
N ALA A 87 13.87 -2.27 -24.39
CA ALA A 87 13.91 -0.86 -24.81
C ALA A 87 12.98 0.00 -23.95
N VAL A 88 11.73 -0.42 -23.79
CA VAL A 88 10.73 0.29 -23.00
C VAL A 88 11.13 0.35 -21.52
N ALA A 89 11.53 -0.79 -20.95
CA ALA A 89 11.95 -0.84 -19.55
C ALA A 89 13.14 0.09 -19.25
N ARG A 90 14.16 0.10 -20.13
CA ARG A 90 15.29 1.05 -20.01
C ARG A 90 14.85 2.51 -20.11
N SER A 91 13.97 2.81 -21.04
CA SER A 91 13.46 4.16 -21.26
C SER A 91 12.65 4.67 -20.06
N VAL A 92 11.78 3.83 -19.51
CA VAL A 92 10.93 4.20 -18.37
C VAL A 92 11.76 4.28 -17.09
N VAL A 93 12.51 3.23 -16.76
CA VAL A 93 13.33 3.17 -15.54
C VAL A 93 14.37 4.30 -15.48
N GLY A 94 14.94 4.68 -16.63
CA GLY A 94 15.87 5.79 -16.74
C GLY A 94 15.31 7.16 -16.34
N GLN A 95 14.00 7.30 -16.19
CA GLN A 95 13.35 8.55 -15.75
C GLN A 95 13.14 8.61 -14.23
N TYR A 96 13.29 7.48 -13.52
CA TYR A 96 13.02 7.37 -12.11
C TYR A 96 14.31 7.23 -11.28
N THR A 97 14.24 7.74 -10.05
CA THR A 97 15.34 7.54 -9.08
C THR A 97 15.27 6.14 -8.47
N PRO A 98 16.40 5.61 -7.96
CA PRO A 98 16.43 4.30 -7.29
C PRO A 98 15.43 4.19 -6.12
N GLU A 99 15.25 5.28 -5.39
CA GLU A 99 14.30 5.37 -4.27
C GLU A 99 12.85 5.23 -4.74
N GLN A 100 12.49 5.89 -5.84
CA GLN A 100 11.15 5.80 -6.44
C GLN A 100 10.85 4.41 -6.98
N LEU A 101 11.85 3.74 -7.55
CA LEU A 101 11.77 2.37 -8.04
C LEU A 101 11.58 1.37 -6.91
N TYR A 102 12.26 1.61 -5.76
CA TYR A 102 12.26 0.66 -4.65
C TYR A 102 10.99 0.78 -3.76
N SER A 103 10.41 1.97 -3.61
CA SER A 103 9.37 2.19 -2.60
C SER A 103 8.05 2.80 -3.08
N THR A 104 8.09 3.97 -3.75
CA THR A 104 6.88 4.80 -3.82
C THR A 104 6.13 4.76 -5.14
N LYS A 105 6.80 4.45 -6.26
CA LYS A 105 6.22 4.55 -7.60
C LYS A 105 6.24 3.25 -8.41
N ARG A 106 6.41 2.12 -7.77
CA ARG A 106 6.49 0.81 -8.45
C ARG A 106 5.29 0.55 -9.37
N ASP A 107 4.08 0.78 -8.87
CA ASP A 107 2.86 0.56 -9.65
C ASP A 107 2.74 1.53 -10.82
N ALA A 108 3.11 2.79 -10.63
CA ALA A 108 3.12 3.78 -11.70
C ALA A 108 4.11 3.40 -12.81
N ILE A 109 5.30 2.95 -12.45
CA ILE A 109 6.34 2.49 -13.37
C ILE A 109 5.89 1.24 -14.13
N GLN A 110 5.27 0.28 -13.43
CA GLN A 110 4.72 -0.92 -14.04
C GLN A 110 3.64 -0.57 -15.08
N ASN A 111 2.72 0.33 -14.75
CA ASN A 111 1.68 0.79 -15.66
C ASN A 111 2.27 1.55 -16.86
N GLU A 112 3.25 2.40 -16.66
CA GLU A 112 3.91 3.12 -17.73
C GLU A 112 4.67 2.17 -18.70
N ILE A 113 5.35 1.15 -18.15
CA ILE A 113 5.98 0.11 -18.97
C ILE A 113 4.91 -0.65 -19.75
N PHE A 114 3.79 -1.02 -19.11
CA PHE A 114 2.69 -1.70 -19.78
C PHE A 114 2.11 -0.90 -20.94
N ASP A 115 1.77 0.37 -20.71
CA ASP A 115 1.15 1.23 -21.72
C ASP A 115 2.06 1.45 -22.94
N ARG A 116 3.35 1.73 -22.69
CA ARG A 116 4.33 1.90 -23.78
C ARG A 116 4.59 0.60 -24.52
N LEU A 117 4.80 -0.50 -23.80
CA LEU A 117 5.05 -1.81 -24.42
C LEU A 117 3.85 -2.28 -25.24
N ARG A 118 2.65 -2.07 -24.70
CA ARG A 118 1.41 -2.35 -25.43
C ARG A 118 1.33 -1.59 -26.73
N GLY A 119 1.60 -0.28 -26.71
CA GLY A 119 1.60 0.56 -27.92
C GLY A 119 2.57 0.07 -28.99
N ASP A 120 3.79 -0.30 -28.59
CA ASP A 120 4.83 -0.77 -29.49
C ASP A 120 4.55 -2.16 -30.08
N VAL A 121 4.06 -3.08 -29.25
CA VAL A 121 3.90 -4.50 -29.61
C VAL A 121 2.54 -4.79 -30.27
N GLU A 122 1.50 -4.01 -29.97
CA GLU A 122 0.18 -4.19 -30.62
C GLU A 122 0.22 -4.06 -32.14
N GLN A 123 1.10 -3.21 -32.66
CA GLN A 123 1.35 -3.05 -34.10
C GLN A 123 2.06 -4.25 -34.73
N GLN A 124 2.63 -5.13 -33.90
CA GLN A 124 3.36 -6.33 -34.32
C GLN A 124 2.53 -7.61 -34.20
N PHE A 125 1.17 -7.49 -34.16
CA PHE A 125 0.23 -8.61 -34.12
C PHE A 125 0.27 -9.43 -32.83
N VAL A 126 0.80 -8.89 -31.74
CA VAL A 126 0.82 -9.51 -30.41
C VAL A 126 0.09 -8.60 -29.44
N GLN A 127 -0.65 -9.19 -28.53
CA GLN A 127 -1.35 -8.50 -27.45
C GLN A 127 -0.59 -8.70 -26.13
N ILE A 128 -0.34 -7.59 -25.43
CA ILE A 128 0.19 -7.62 -24.07
C ILE A 128 -1.00 -7.55 -23.10
N ASN A 129 -1.08 -8.51 -22.19
CA ASN A 129 -2.16 -8.59 -21.21
C ASN A 129 -1.77 -7.90 -19.90
N SER A 130 -0.53 -8.11 -19.44
CA SER A 130 0.01 -7.41 -18.28
C SER A 130 1.54 -7.42 -18.27
N VAL A 131 2.10 -6.48 -17.55
CA VAL A 131 3.52 -6.41 -17.20
C VAL A 131 3.62 -6.42 -15.68
N LEU A 132 4.54 -7.22 -15.14
CA LEU A 132 4.76 -7.38 -13.71
C LEU A 132 6.23 -7.11 -13.40
N VAL A 133 6.51 -6.08 -12.65
CA VAL A 133 7.84 -5.84 -12.07
C VAL A 133 7.96 -6.70 -10.82
N ARG A 134 8.78 -7.76 -10.86
CA ARG A 134 8.90 -8.73 -9.78
C ARG A 134 9.86 -8.29 -8.70
N ASP A 135 11.08 -7.96 -9.07
CA ASP A 135 12.10 -7.51 -8.14
C ASP A 135 12.94 -6.38 -8.72
N VAL A 136 13.42 -5.54 -7.81
CA VAL A 136 14.33 -4.42 -8.11
C VAL A 136 15.53 -4.56 -7.20
N THR A 137 16.63 -5.08 -7.73
CA THR A 137 17.85 -5.28 -6.97
C THR A 137 18.78 -4.08 -7.13
N LEU A 138 19.07 -3.43 -6.01
CA LEU A 138 19.99 -2.31 -5.89
C LEU A 138 21.34 -2.76 -5.34
N PRO A 139 22.45 -2.07 -5.64
CA PRO A 139 23.72 -2.25 -4.93
C PRO A 139 23.52 -2.08 -3.42
N SER A 140 24.17 -2.94 -2.62
CA SER A 140 23.94 -3.05 -1.17
C SER A 140 24.18 -1.76 -0.39
N ASN A 141 25.17 -0.97 -0.79
CA ASN A 141 25.45 0.34 -0.20
C ASN A 141 24.32 1.36 -0.42
N ILE A 142 23.73 1.35 -1.60
CA ILE A 142 22.61 2.25 -1.96
C ILE A 142 21.33 1.79 -1.28
N LYS A 143 21.06 0.49 -1.29
CA LYS A 143 19.92 -0.09 -0.57
C LYS A 143 19.95 0.32 0.91
N ALA A 144 21.09 0.12 1.58
CA ALA A 144 21.26 0.51 2.98
C ALA A 144 21.12 2.03 3.23
N ALA A 145 21.50 2.87 2.26
CA ALA A 145 21.32 4.32 2.36
C ALA A 145 19.84 4.72 2.24
N ILE A 146 19.12 4.12 1.30
CA ILE A 146 17.69 4.34 1.11
C ILE A 146 16.90 3.87 2.34
N GLU A 147 17.19 2.67 2.85
CA GLU A 147 16.54 2.12 4.04
C GLU A 147 16.75 3.02 5.27
N ARG A 148 17.97 3.51 5.48
CA ARG A 148 18.26 4.47 6.56
C ARG A 148 17.46 5.77 6.40
N LYS A 149 17.41 6.31 5.18
CA LYS A 149 16.65 7.53 4.91
C LYS A 149 15.15 7.32 5.19
N LEU A 150 14.57 6.22 4.69
CA LEU A 150 13.17 5.88 4.94
C LEU A 150 12.87 5.70 6.42
N THR A 151 13.77 5.06 7.17
CA THR A 151 13.63 4.92 8.63
C THR A 151 13.61 6.28 9.32
N GLN A 152 14.54 7.18 8.98
CA GLN A 152 14.59 8.53 9.55
C GLN A 152 13.33 9.35 9.19
N GLU A 153 12.82 9.23 7.98
CA GLU A 153 11.56 9.87 7.57
C GLU A 153 10.37 9.36 8.38
N GLN A 154 10.30 8.04 8.62
CA GLN A 154 9.24 7.45 9.44
C GLN A 154 9.36 7.88 10.91
N GLU A 155 10.57 7.92 11.48
CA GLU A 155 10.81 8.41 12.83
C GLU A 155 10.42 9.88 12.97
N ALA A 156 10.73 10.71 11.98
CA ALA A 156 10.33 12.12 11.97
C ALA A 156 8.80 12.29 11.92
N LEU A 157 8.12 11.49 11.09
CA LEU A 157 6.65 11.48 11.05
C LEU A 157 6.05 11.01 12.37
N GLU A 158 6.59 9.94 12.96
CA GLU A 158 6.15 9.46 14.28
C GLU A 158 6.31 10.55 15.36
N TYR A 159 7.42 11.26 15.33
CA TYR A 159 7.65 12.37 16.27
C TYR A 159 6.61 13.49 16.12
N VAL A 160 6.25 13.84 14.88
CA VAL A 160 5.18 14.83 14.62
C VAL A 160 3.83 14.35 15.18
N PHE A 161 3.48 13.08 14.97
CA PHE A 161 2.26 12.50 15.55
C PHE A 161 2.28 12.48 17.08
N ARG A 162 3.43 12.16 17.68
CA ARG A 162 3.60 12.19 19.16
C ARG A 162 3.43 13.60 19.71
N LEU A 163 3.98 14.61 19.03
CA LEU A 163 3.81 16.02 19.43
C LEU A 163 2.34 16.44 19.33
N GLU A 164 1.67 16.10 18.26
CA GLU A 164 0.27 16.44 18.07
C GLU A 164 -0.62 15.77 19.13
N LYS A 165 -0.37 14.48 19.40
CA LYS A 165 -1.05 13.75 20.47
C LYS A 165 -0.83 14.40 21.84
N ALA A 166 0.42 14.75 22.15
CA ALA A 166 0.73 15.43 23.43
C ALA A 166 0.05 16.79 23.55
N ARG A 167 -0.06 17.55 22.47
CA ARG A 167 -0.84 18.81 22.42
C ARG A 167 -2.31 18.58 22.68
N GLN A 168 -2.91 17.59 22.06
CA GLN A 168 -4.32 17.26 22.27
C GLN A 168 -4.58 16.76 23.69
N GLU A 169 -3.68 15.98 24.26
CA GLU A 169 -3.76 15.53 25.66
C GLU A 169 -3.64 16.70 26.64
N ALA A 170 -2.71 17.63 26.42
CA ALA A 170 -2.58 18.84 27.22
C ALA A 170 -3.82 19.74 27.12
N GLU A 171 -4.37 19.91 25.93
CA GLU A 171 -5.60 20.68 25.72
C GLU A 171 -6.80 20.02 26.41
N LYS A 172 -6.92 18.71 26.31
CA LYS A 172 -7.94 17.95 27.05
C LYS A 172 -7.83 18.17 28.56
N LEU A 173 -6.61 18.04 29.11
CA LEU A 173 -6.38 18.28 30.53
C LEU A 173 -6.72 19.73 30.93
N ARG A 174 -6.43 20.73 30.08
CA ARG A 174 -6.80 22.11 30.31
C ARG A 174 -8.31 22.29 30.38
N ILE A 175 -9.04 21.73 29.41
CA ILE A 175 -10.51 21.76 29.34
C ILE A 175 -11.12 21.05 30.55
N ASP A 176 -10.60 19.87 30.92
CA ASP A 176 -11.07 19.13 32.09
C ASP A 176 -10.83 19.92 33.40
N ALA A 177 -9.67 20.57 33.54
CA ALA A 177 -9.37 21.39 34.70
C ALA A 177 -10.27 22.65 34.78
N GLU A 178 -10.48 23.32 33.64
CA GLU A 178 -11.42 24.45 33.57
C GLU A 178 -12.86 24.04 33.87
N GLY A 179 -13.29 22.89 33.35
CA GLY A 179 -14.61 22.30 33.64
C GLY A 179 -14.79 22.02 35.13
N LYS A 180 -13.78 21.40 35.78
CA LYS A 180 -13.80 21.17 37.24
C LYS A 180 -13.79 22.47 38.04
N ALA A 181 -12.95 23.45 37.65
CA ALA A 181 -12.93 24.74 38.30
C ALA A 181 -14.25 25.48 38.19
N ASN A 182 -14.89 25.46 37.01
CA ASN A 182 -16.21 26.03 36.82
C ASN A 182 -17.30 25.32 37.62
N ALA A 183 -17.29 23.97 37.62
CA ALA A 183 -18.20 23.16 38.42
C ALA A 183 -18.06 23.48 39.92
N ASN A 184 -16.83 23.53 40.41
CA ASN A 184 -16.57 23.87 41.83
C ASN A 184 -17.01 25.33 42.13
N ARG A 185 -16.81 26.29 41.23
CA ARG A 185 -17.25 27.65 41.41
C ARG A 185 -18.81 27.76 41.48
N ILE A 186 -19.50 27.02 40.65
CA ILE A 186 -20.98 26.96 40.64
C ILE A 186 -21.45 26.28 41.95
N LEU A 187 -20.82 25.17 42.36
CA LEU A 187 -21.13 24.49 43.60
C LEU A 187 -20.92 25.43 44.80
N ASN A 188 -19.77 26.09 44.88
CA ASN A 188 -19.47 27.02 45.99
C ASN A 188 -20.41 28.20 46.03
N SER A 189 -20.88 28.72 44.87
CA SER A 189 -21.87 29.82 44.83
C SER A 189 -23.28 29.37 45.21
N SER A 190 -23.58 28.06 45.07
CA SER A 190 -24.89 27.49 45.40
C SER A 190 -24.93 26.85 46.80
N LEU A 191 -23.75 26.54 47.41
CA LEU A 191 -23.67 25.93 48.75
C LEU A 191 -23.84 26.98 49.83
N THR A 192 -25.08 27.15 50.28
CA THR A 192 -25.38 27.85 51.55
C THR A 192 -25.10 26.89 52.72
N THR A 193 -24.85 27.47 53.92
CA THR A 193 -24.57 26.70 55.14
C THR A 193 -25.67 25.64 55.41
N ASN A 194 -26.93 25.94 55.01
CA ASN A 194 -28.05 25.01 55.15
C ASN A 194 -27.94 23.79 54.23
N ILE A 195 -27.46 23.93 53.00
CA ILE A 195 -27.27 22.84 52.05
C ILE A 195 -26.11 21.92 52.48
N LEU A 196 -25.04 22.49 53.07
CA LEU A 196 -23.95 21.71 53.63
C LEU A 196 -24.41 20.88 54.82
N ARG A 197 -25.27 21.42 55.70
CA ARG A 197 -25.88 20.67 56.78
C ARG A 197 -26.80 19.54 56.30
N ASP A 198 -27.59 19.79 55.27
CA ASP A 198 -28.50 18.80 54.69
C ASP A 198 -27.74 17.63 54.06
N LYS A 199 -26.66 17.92 53.29
CA LYS A 199 -25.76 16.89 52.73
C LYS A 199 -24.96 16.14 53.81
N GLY A 200 -24.61 16.81 54.92
CA GLY A 200 -23.99 16.15 56.06
C GLY A 200 -24.94 15.16 56.73
N ILE A 201 -26.20 15.52 56.89
CA ILE A 201 -27.28 14.64 57.45
C ILE A 201 -27.51 13.44 56.49
N GLU A 202 -27.60 13.67 55.19
CA GLU A 202 -27.79 12.60 54.18
C GLU A 202 -26.61 11.62 54.15
N ALA A 203 -25.37 12.10 54.24
CA ALA A 203 -24.17 11.25 54.33
C ALA A 203 -24.14 10.42 55.61
N THR A 204 -24.59 11.02 56.73
CA THR A 204 -24.69 10.31 58.02
C THR A 204 -25.78 9.23 58.01
N LEU A 205 -26.92 9.50 57.36
CA LEU A 205 -27.98 8.53 57.13
C LEU A 205 -27.52 7.33 56.30
N LYS A 206 -26.81 7.59 55.17
CA LYS A 206 -26.23 6.54 54.32
C LYS A 206 -25.17 5.71 55.03
N LEU A 207 -24.41 6.32 55.95
CA LEU A 207 -23.46 5.60 56.80
C LEU A 207 -24.17 4.73 57.84
N ALA A 208 -25.29 5.20 58.39
CA ALA A 208 -26.10 4.44 59.39
C ALA A 208 -26.83 3.25 58.72
N GLU A 209 -27.16 3.33 57.44
CA GLU A 209 -27.79 2.24 56.66
C GLU A 209 -26.78 1.22 56.10
N SER A 210 -25.48 1.50 56.21
CA SER A 210 -24.43 0.60 55.69
C SER A 210 -24.32 -0.68 56.56
N PRO A 211 -24.38 -1.89 55.97
CA PRO A 211 -24.29 -3.16 56.70
C PRO A 211 -22.92 -3.42 57.34
N ASN A 212 -21.90 -2.60 57.06
CA ASN A 212 -20.59 -2.61 57.71
C ASN A 212 -20.50 -1.51 58.78
N SER A 213 -21.22 -1.65 59.89
CA SER A 213 -21.19 -0.72 61.00
C SER A 213 -19.86 -0.75 61.75
N LYS A 214 -18.92 0.10 61.34
CA LYS A 214 -17.85 0.59 62.21
C LYS A 214 -18.37 1.83 62.91
N VAL A 215 -18.21 1.89 64.22
CA VAL A 215 -18.66 2.99 65.05
C VAL A 215 -18.04 4.30 64.58
N VAL A 216 -18.85 5.19 64.03
CA VAL A 216 -18.45 6.55 63.62
C VAL A 216 -18.80 7.49 64.75
N VAL A 217 -17.84 7.97 65.51
CA VAL A 217 -18.05 9.05 66.49
C VAL A 217 -18.03 10.38 65.73
N VAL A 218 -19.17 10.99 65.55
CA VAL A 218 -19.32 12.31 64.96
C VAL A 218 -19.04 13.34 66.05
N GLY A 219 -17.81 13.85 66.08
CA GLY A 219 -17.48 15.02 66.92
C GLY A 219 -17.92 16.29 66.18
N SER A 220 -18.64 17.19 66.84
CA SER A 220 -18.95 18.52 66.33
C SER A 220 -17.70 19.43 66.54
N GLY A 221 -16.82 19.48 65.47
CA GLY A 221 -15.87 20.56 65.35
C GLY A 221 -16.59 21.76 64.68
N ASP A 222 -16.11 22.98 64.89
CA ASP A 222 -16.66 24.21 64.32
C ASP A 222 -16.78 24.18 62.78
N ASP A 223 -16.15 23.26 62.09
CA ASP A 223 -16.16 23.10 60.60
C ASP A 223 -17.09 21.98 60.12
N GLY A 224 -17.82 21.27 60.97
CA GLY A 224 -18.89 20.33 60.58
C GLY A 224 -18.45 19.07 59.87
N LEU A 225 -17.17 18.71 59.91
CA LEU A 225 -16.63 17.50 59.27
C LEU A 225 -16.59 16.31 60.24
N PRO A 226 -17.08 15.11 59.90
CA PRO A 226 -17.01 13.93 60.76
C PRO A 226 -15.55 13.41 60.82
N LEU A 227 -15.03 13.22 62.03
CA LEU A 227 -13.79 12.53 62.32
C LEU A 227 -14.03 11.02 62.26
N ILE A 228 -13.45 10.33 61.31
CA ILE A 228 -13.48 8.88 61.20
C ILE A 228 -12.27 8.32 61.96
N LEU A 229 -12.51 7.74 63.14
CA LEU A 229 -11.49 6.96 63.84
C LEU A 229 -11.58 5.50 63.36
N GLY A 230 -10.64 5.09 62.53
CA GLY A 230 -10.46 3.70 62.11
C GLY A 230 -9.81 2.91 63.28
N ASN A 231 -10.43 1.81 63.69
CA ASN A 231 -9.79 0.84 64.58
C ASN A 231 -8.94 -0.14 63.75
N GLN A 232 -7.70 -0.41 64.20
CA GLN A 232 -6.79 -1.43 63.67
C GLN A 232 -7.33 -2.82 63.87
#